data_c3d3af4d07ebd43e7e1b3890ffc7a525
#
_entry.id   c3d3af4d07ebd43e7e1b3890ffc7a525
#
_cell.length_a   1.000
_cell.length_b   1.000
_cell.length_c   1.000
_cell.angle_alpha   90.00
_cell.angle_beta   90.00
_cell.angle_gamma   90.00
#
_symmetry.space_group_name_H-M   'P 1'
#
loop_
_entity.id
_entity.type
_entity.pdbx_description
1 polymer ?
#
loop_
_entity_poly.entity_id
_entity_poly.type
_entity_poly.pdbx_seq_one_letter_code
_entity_poly.pdbx_strand_id
1 'polypeptide(L)'
;MIAGLQKMTLLDYPGKVACTVFLQGCNFRCPFCHNSPLLPGKGEEGLTEEELLAFLQKRRGLLDAVCVSGGEPTLYGGLEDLLRRIKALGYQVKLDTNGSRPAALKSLVESKLVDYVAMDVKNCPRRYGQTVGLEKIDLRPIEESLRFLLSGAVEHELRTTVVQEFHDADAMEELGEWLAGLAADAKPQRLFLQPFLDRDSVLVSGLHTPAAEQLAVFREKLGRYIETVQLRGAD
;
A
#
# COMPACT_ATOMS: atom_id res chain seq x y z
N MET A 1 6.90 -15.88 4.63
CA MET A 1 7.41 -16.53 3.40
C MET A 1 7.34 -15.53 2.25
N ILE A 2 8.32 -15.51 1.34
CA ILE A 2 8.28 -14.72 0.10
C ILE A 2 7.46 -15.53 -0.91
N ALA A 3 6.26 -15.06 -1.22
CA ALA A 3 5.31 -15.78 -2.07
C ALA A 3 5.52 -15.51 -3.56
N GLY A 4 6.22 -14.44 -3.93
CA GLY A 4 6.48 -14.11 -5.33
C GLY A 4 7.51 -13.02 -5.52
N LEU A 5 8.00 -12.93 -6.75
CA LEU A 5 8.97 -11.93 -7.20
C LEU A 5 8.64 -11.46 -8.61
N GLN A 6 8.26 -10.20 -8.75
CA GLN A 6 8.28 -9.50 -10.03
C GLN A 6 9.68 -8.96 -10.28
N LYS A 7 10.38 -9.55 -11.23
CA LYS A 7 11.82 -9.34 -11.42
C LYS A 7 12.21 -7.93 -11.88
N MET A 8 11.28 -7.18 -12.48
CA MET A 8 11.46 -5.79 -12.90
C MET A 8 10.13 -5.07 -13.00
N THR A 9 10.10 -3.83 -12.56
CA THR A 9 8.96 -2.92 -12.67
C THR A 9 9.45 -1.48 -12.83
N LEU A 10 8.69 -0.67 -13.57
CA LEU A 10 8.88 0.77 -13.71
C LEU A 10 7.74 1.56 -13.06
N LEU A 11 6.78 0.87 -12.46
CA LEU A 11 5.54 1.44 -11.93
C LEU A 11 5.49 1.46 -10.40
N ASP A 12 6.12 0.47 -9.75
CA ASP A 12 5.92 0.25 -8.32
C ASP A 12 6.75 1.19 -7.43
N TYR A 13 7.82 1.76 -7.96
CA TYR A 13 8.60 2.77 -7.23
C TYR A 13 8.75 4.03 -8.11
N PRO A 14 8.25 5.21 -7.67
CA PRO A 14 8.33 6.42 -8.48
C PRO A 14 9.76 6.77 -8.91
N GLY A 15 9.98 6.87 -10.22
CA GLY A 15 11.26 7.27 -10.79
C GLY A 15 12.42 6.28 -10.65
N LYS A 16 12.13 5.01 -10.33
CA LYS A 16 13.14 3.95 -10.15
C LYS A 16 12.85 2.72 -10.99
N VAL A 17 13.90 2.06 -11.47
CA VAL A 17 13.81 0.69 -11.97
C VAL A 17 13.88 -0.25 -10.75
N ALA A 18 12.80 -0.95 -10.45
CA ALA A 18 12.70 -1.76 -9.25
C ALA A 18 12.33 -3.21 -9.55
N CYS A 19 12.42 -4.08 -8.56
CA CYS A 19 11.70 -5.34 -8.51
C CYS A 19 10.69 -5.29 -7.36
N THR A 20 9.64 -6.14 -7.41
CA THR A 20 8.66 -6.21 -6.33
C THR A 20 8.65 -7.60 -5.71
N VAL A 21 8.86 -7.63 -4.40
CA VAL A 21 8.82 -8.83 -3.55
C VAL A 21 7.47 -8.91 -2.87
N PHE A 22 6.78 -10.03 -3.02
CA PHE A 22 5.46 -10.23 -2.43
C PHE A 22 5.56 -11.15 -1.21
N LEU A 23 5.25 -10.61 -0.02
CA LEU A 23 5.23 -11.35 1.22
C LEU A 23 3.83 -11.93 1.49
N GLN A 24 3.79 -13.17 2.00
CA GLN A 24 2.55 -13.87 2.30
C GLN A 24 1.93 -13.39 3.61
N GLY A 25 0.60 -13.37 3.64
CA GLY A 25 -0.20 -13.09 4.82
C GLY A 25 -0.71 -11.65 4.87
N CYS A 26 -1.96 -11.50 5.29
CA CYS A 26 -2.60 -10.21 5.52
C CYS A 26 -3.59 -10.35 6.67
N ASN A 27 -3.75 -9.29 7.44
CA ASN A 27 -4.75 -9.18 8.50
C ASN A 27 -6.09 -8.62 8.01
N PHE A 28 -6.17 -8.15 6.75
CA PHE A 28 -7.41 -7.72 6.10
C PHE A 28 -7.94 -8.79 5.15
N ARG A 29 -9.23 -8.67 4.80
CA ARG A 29 -9.97 -9.55 3.87
C ARG A 29 -10.75 -8.71 2.87
N CYS A 30 -10.11 -7.67 2.31
CA CYS A 30 -10.76 -6.75 1.37
C CYS A 30 -11.41 -7.54 0.24
N PRO A 31 -12.72 -7.37 -0.05
CA PRO A 31 -13.43 -8.10 -1.10
C PRO A 31 -12.77 -7.98 -2.49
N PHE A 32 -12.17 -6.83 -2.77
CA PHE A 32 -11.51 -6.48 -4.03
C PHE A 32 -9.99 -6.75 -4.03
N CYS A 33 -9.49 -7.61 -3.15
CA CYS A 33 -8.05 -7.86 -3.02
C CYS A 33 -7.48 -8.59 -4.23
N HIS A 34 -6.61 -7.93 -5.02
CA HIS A 34 -5.91 -8.55 -6.14
C HIS A 34 -4.85 -9.58 -5.69
N ASN A 35 -4.36 -9.45 -4.46
CA ASN A 35 -3.37 -10.34 -3.88
C ASN A 35 -4.01 -11.44 -3.02
N SER A 36 -5.24 -11.82 -3.29
CA SER A 36 -5.94 -12.84 -2.49
C SER A 36 -5.23 -14.20 -2.44
N PRO A 37 -4.46 -14.63 -3.47
CA PRO A 37 -3.67 -15.85 -3.38
C PRO A 37 -2.58 -15.82 -2.28
N LEU A 38 -2.20 -14.62 -1.83
CA LEU A 38 -1.20 -14.45 -0.77
C LEU A 38 -1.79 -14.56 0.65
N LEU A 39 -3.10 -14.72 0.77
CA LEU A 39 -3.75 -14.90 2.07
C LEU A 39 -3.38 -16.25 2.69
N PRO A 40 -3.38 -16.37 4.05
CA PRO A 40 -3.02 -17.61 4.72
C PRO A 40 -3.82 -18.82 4.21
N GLY A 41 -3.12 -19.95 3.99
CA GLY A 41 -3.72 -21.21 3.55
C GLY A 41 -3.86 -21.38 2.02
N LYS A 42 -3.43 -20.40 1.22
CA LYS A 42 -3.51 -20.44 -0.25
C LYS A 42 -2.16 -20.41 -0.97
N GLY A 43 -1.03 -20.43 -0.24
CA GLY A 43 0.30 -20.23 -0.80
C GLY A 43 0.87 -21.50 -1.43
N GLU A 44 1.38 -21.38 -2.67
CA GLU A 44 2.30 -22.32 -3.29
C GLU A 44 3.72 -22.18 -2.70
N GLU A 45 4.65 -23.06 -3.07
CA GLU A 45 6.06 -22.93 -2.72
C GLU A 45 6.60 -21.55 -3.18
N GLY A 46 7.09 -20.75 -2.22
CA GLY A 46 7.63 -19.43 -2.48
C GLY A 46 9.16 -19.47 -2.63
N LEU A 47 9.76 -18.26 -2.76
CA LEU A 47 11.22 -18.12 -2.75
C LEU A 47 11.74 -18.09 -1.31
N THR A 48 12.94 -18.62 -1.13
CA THR A 48 13.73 -18.39 0.09
C THR A 48 14.35 -16.98 0.08
N GLU A 49 14.73 -16.48 1.24
CA GLU A 49 15.46 -15.20 1.32
C GLU A 49 16.81 -15.27 0.60
N GLU A 50 17.48 -16.43 0.65
CA GLU A 50 18.75 -16.69 -0.01
C GLU A 50 18.61 -16.59 -1.54
N GLU A 51 17.55 -17.16 -2.11
CA GLU A 51 17.28 -17.06 -3.55
C GLU A 51 16.98 -15.62 -3.98
N LEU A 52 16.18 -14.89 -3.19
CA LEU A 52 15.95 -13.46 -3.42
C LEU A 52 17.26 -12.66 -3.39
N LEU A 53 18.07 -12.84 -2.36
CA LEU A 53 19.33 -12.09 -2.24
C LEU A 53 20.33 -12.47 -3.33
N ALA A 54 20.39 -13.73 -3.74
CA ALA A 54 21.20 -14.15 -4.88
C ALA A 54 20.73 -13.50 -6.20
N PHE A 55 19.42 -13.36 -6.38
CA PHE A 55 18.85 -12.60 -7.50
C PHE A 55 19.26 -11.13 -7.44
N LEU A 56 19.08 -10.48 -6.29
CA LEU A 56 19.42 -9.07 -6.11
C LEU A 56 20.91 -8.80 -6.33
N GLN A 57 21.78 -9.69 -5.81
CA GLN A 57 23.24 -9.59 -6.03
C GLN A 57 23.59 -9.58 -7.53
N LYS A 58 22.92 -10.40 -8.36
CA LYS A 58 23.12 -10.43 -9.81
C LYS A 58 22.56 -9.22 -10.54
N ARG A 59 21.66 -8.44 -9.90
CA ARG A 59 20.98 -7.28 -10.48
C ARG A 59 21.52 -5.93 -10.01
N ARG A 60 22.60 -5.91 -9.22
CA ARG A 60 23.27 -4.68 -8.81
C ARG A 60 23.68 -3.85 -10.03
N GLY A 61 23.35 -2.56 -10.00
CA GLY A 61 23.58 -1.64 -11.12
C GLY A 61 22.57 -1.73 -12.28
N LEU A 62 21.64 -2.70 -12.24
CA LEU A 62 20.53 -2.80 -13.19
C LEU A 62 19.18 -2.39 -12.56
N LEU A 63 19.03 -2.63 -11.28
CA LEU A 63 17.88 -2.21 -10.50
C LEU A 63 18.35 -1.15 -9.48
N ASP A 64 17.51 -0.13 -9.27
CA ASP A 64 17.76 0.93 -8.28
C ASP A 64 17.16 0.57 -6.92
N ALA A 65 16.06 -0.16 -6.92
CA ALA A 65 15.24 -0.34 -5.72
C ALA A 65 14.54 -1.70 -5.64
N VAL A 66 14.08 -2.00 -4.43
CA VAL A 66 13.20 -3.15 -4.13
C VAL A 66 11.91 -2.61 -3.52
N CYS A 67 10.77 -2.94 -4.13
CA CYS A 67 9.45 -2.75 -3.52
C CYS A 67 9.12 -3.98 -2.69
N VAL A 68 8.73 -3.81 -1.45
CA VAL A 68 8.27 -4.88 -0.57
C VAL A 68 6.78 -4.70 -0.37
N SER A 69 6.00 -5.65 -0.88
CA SER A 69 4.55 -5.62 -0.98
C SER A 69 3.99 -7.01 -0.63
N GLY A 70 2.77 -7.31 -1.08
CA GLY A 70 2.18 -8.64 -0.90
C GLY A 70 0.81 -8.60 -0.26
N GLY A 71 0.64 -9.32 0.85
CA GLY A 71 -0.51 -9.16 1.75
C GLY A 71 -0.31 -7.91 2.62
N GLU A 72 0.22 -8.09 3.83
CA GLU A 72 0.71 -6.98 4.68
C GLU A 72 2.15 -7.30 5.12
N PRO A 73 3.14 -6.64 4.54
CA PRO A 73 4.56 -6.94 4.81
C PRO A 73 4.96 -6.79 6.27
N THR A 74 4.38 -5.86 7.00
CA THR A 74 4.71 -5.62 8.42
C THR A 74 4.30 -6.77 9.36
N LEU A 75 3.57 -7.77 8.86
CA LEU A 75 3.28 -9.01 9.58
C LEU A 75 4.39 -10.06 9.45
N TYR A 76 5.33 -9.87 8.51
CA TYR A 76 6.42 -10.81 8.32
C TYR A 76 7.47 -10.67 9.42
N GLY A 77 7.64 -11.69 10.25
CA GLY A 77 8.51 -11.63 11.43
C GLY A 77 10.00 -11.41 11.14
N GLY A 78 10.46 -11.77 9.93
CA GLY A 78 11.83 -11.54 9.45
C GLY A 78 12.02 -10.25 8.63
N LEU A 79 11.02 -9.35 8.59
CA LEU A 79 11.05 -8.20 7.68
C LEU A 79 12.26 -7.29 7.91
N GLU A 80 12.55 -6.95 9.16
CA GLU A 80 13.66 -6.04 9.49
C GLU A 80 15.01 -6.59 9.02
N ASP A 81 15.29 -7.87 9.28
CA ASP A 81 16.53 -8.52 8.85
C ASP A 81 16.62 -8.63 7.33
N LEU A 82 15.52 -8.98 6.68
CA LEU A 82 15.44 -8.99 5.22
C LEU A 82 15.77 -7.62 4.62
N LEU A 83 15.15 -6.55 5.12
CA LEU A 83 15.40 -5.19 4.65
C LEU A 83 16.83 -4.75 4.91
N ARG A 84 17.41 -5.09 6.06
CA ARG A 84 18.83 -4.81 6.37
C ARG A 84 19.77 -5.46 5.35
N ARG A 85 19.50 -6.70 4.98
CA ARG A 85 20.26 -7.43 3.96
C ARG A 85 20.11 -6.80 2.56
N ILE A 86 18.88 -6.37 2.20
CA ILE A 86 18.60 -5.66 0.94
C ILE A 86 19.36 -4.31 0.91
N LYS A 87 19.27 -3.53 1.99
CA LYS A 87 20.01 -2.25 2.12
C LYS A 87 21.52 -2.44 2.03
N ALA A 88 22.07 -3.52 2.60
CA ALA A 88 23.50 -3.84 2.52
C ALA A 88 23.98 -4.12 1.08
N LEU A 89 23.08 -4.52 0.16
CA LEU A 89 23.37 -4.64 -1.26
C LEU A 89 23.34 -3.30 -2.02
N GLY A 90 22.95 -2.20 -1.36
CA GLY A 90 22.94 -0.85 -1.91
C GLY A 90 21.58 -0.43 -2.53
N TYR A 91 20.52 -1.20 -2.36
CA TYR A 91 19.20 -0.88 -2.88
C TYR A 91 18.45 0.15 -2.04
N GLN A 92 17.65 0.97 -2.70
CA GLN A 92 16.56 1.69 -2.04
C GLN A 92 15.40 0.74 -1.78
N VAL A 93 14.64 0.98 -0.71
CA VAL A 93 13.51 0.15 -0.31
C VAL A 93 12.24 0.97 -0.27
N LYS A 94 11.22 0.52 -1.00
CA LYS A 94 9.84 0.98 -0.86
C LYS A 94 9.02 -0.07 -0.11
N LEU A 95 8.25 0.37 0.86
CA LEU A 95 7.32 -0.46 1.60
C LEU A 95 5.89 -0.10 1.22
N ASP A 96 5.12 -1.10 0.76
CA ASP A 96 3.67 -1.01 0.64
C ASP A 96 3.04 -1.56 1.91
N THR A 97 2.12 -0.81 2.53
CA THR A 97 1.50 -1.24 3.79
C THR A 97 0.05 -0.76 3.91
N ASN A 98 -0.75 -1.49 4.67
CA ASN A 98 -2.10 -1.08 5.05
C ASN A 98 -2.12 -0.22 6.34
N GLY A 99 -0.97 0.05 6.93
CA GLY A 99 -0.80 0.91 8.10
C GLY A 99 -1.28 0.32 9.43
N SER A 100 -1.70 -0.93 9.48
CA SER A 100 -2.25 -1.54 10.71
C SER A 100 -1.21 -1.84 11.81
N ARG A 101 0.09 -1.67 11.51
CA ARG A 101 1.20 -1.97 12.43
C ARG A 101 2.12 -0.75 12.60
N PRO A 102 1.66 0.32 13.26
CA PRO A 102 2.41 1.58 13.38
C PRO A 102 3.78 1.42 14.03
N ALA A 103 3.91 0.58 15.05
CA ALA A 103 5.18 0.36 15.71
C ALA A 103 6.24 -0.24 14.77
N ALA A 104 5.84 -1.22 13.94
CA ALA A 104 6.74 -1.80 12.94
C ALA A 104 7.11 -0.77 11.87
N LEU A 105 6.13 -0.02 11.33
CA LEU A 105 6.36 1.03 10.35
C LEU A 105 7.36 2.07 10.86
N LYS A 106 7.13 2.59 12.07
CA LYS A 106 8.03 3.57 12.71
C LYS A 106 9.44 3.03 12.87
N SER A 107 9.59 1.84 13.44
CA SER A 107 10.90 1.20 13.64
C SER A 107 11.68 1.07 12.33
N LEU A 108 11.02 0.63 11.25
CA LEU A 108 11.67 0.45 9.93
C LEU A 108 12.13 1.78 9.32
N VAL A 109 11.33 2.83 9.46
CA VAL A 109 11.66 4.18 8.95
C VAL A 109 12.78 4.81 9.78
N GLU A 110 12.66 4.81 11.12
CA GLU A 110 13.65 5.38 12.04
C GLU A 110 15.01 4.69 11.92
N SER A 111 15.01 3.37 11.66
CA SER A 111 16.23 2.59 11.38
C SER A 111 16.77 2.78 9.94
N LYS A 112 16.14 3.65 9.12
CA LYS A 112 16.54 3.93 7.72
C LYS A 112 16.56 2.68 6.82
N LEU A 113 15.69 1.72 7.12
CA LEU A 113 15.53 0.50 6.33
C LEU A 113 14.51 0.67 5.19
N VAL A 114 13.70 1.73 5.27
CA VAL A 114 12.70 2.10 4.26
C VAL A 114 12.95 3.53 3.82
N ASP A 115 13.03 3.75 2.50
CA ASP A 115 13.28 5.05 1.88
C ASP A 115 11.98 5.69 1.35
N TYR A 116 10.95 4.89 1.10
CA TYR A 116 9.66 5.34 0.60
C TYR A 116 8.53 4.45 1.14
N VAL A 117 7.42 5.04 1.51
CA VAL A 117 6.22 4.31 1.97
C VAL A 117 5.04 4.61 1.06
N ALA A 118 4.36 3.56 0.57
CA ALA A 118 3.03 3.69 0.00
C ALA A 118 2.02 3.07 0.97
N MET A 119 1.18 3.90 1.56
CA MET A 119 0.17 3.43 2.49
C MET A 119 -1.21 3.39 1.85
N ASP A 120 -1.85 2.24 1.92
CA ASP A 120 -3.21 2.06 1.45
C ASP A 120 -4.22 2.52 2.50
N VAL A 121 -4.94 3.60 2.21
CA VAL A 121 -6.10 4.08 2.98
C VAL A 121 -7.34 3.55 2.29
N LYS A 122 -8.04 2.60 2.92
CA LYS A 122 -9.04 1.81 2.20
C LYS A 122 -10.37 2.51 2.02
N ASN A 123 -10.80 3.35 2.97
CA ASN A 123 -12.03 4.15 2.91
C ASN A 123 -12.06 5.18 4.04
N CYS A 124 -13.14 5.96 4.13
CA CYS A 124 -13.46 6.79 5.29
C CYS A 124 -13.71 5.94 6.56
N PRO A 125 -13.57 6.52 7.77
CA PRO A 125 -13.71 5.79 9.03
C PRO A 125 -14.99 4.96 9.15
N ARG A 126 -16.13 5.52 8.78
CA ARG A 126 -17.43 4.87 8.88
C ARG A 126 -17.55 3.59 8.04
N ARG A 127 -16.88 3.55 6.88
CA ARG A 127 -16.94 2.41 5.93
C ARG A 127 -15.71 1.51 5.97
N TYR A 128 -14.71 1.86 6.77
CA TYR A 128 -13.41 1.18 6.74
C TYR A 128 -13.54 -0.33 7.00
N GLY A 129 -14.27 -0.72 8.06
CA GLY A 129 -14.46 -2.13 8.42
C GLY A 129 -15.08 -2.95 7.28
N GLN A 130 -16.17 -2.46 6.69
CA GLN A 130 -16.82 -3.10 5.54
C GLN A 130 -15.85 -3.25 4.35
N THR A 131 -15.07 -2.20 4.08
CA THR A 131 -14.14 -2.16 2.94
C THR A 131 -12.97 -3.13 3.11
N VAL A 132 -12.52 -3.38 4.33
CA VAL A 132 -11.43 -4.33 4.62
C VAL A 132 -11.91 -5.73 4.99
N GLY A 133 -13.22 -5.98 4.92
CA GLY A 133 -13.82 -7.29 5.20
C GLY A 133 -13.79 -7.69 6.67
N LEU A 134 -13.91 -6.72 7.59
CA LEU A 134 -13.92 -6.93 9.04
C LEU A 134 -15.19 -6.33 9.64
N GLU A 135 -15.90 -7.09 10.49
CA GLU A 135 -17.08 -6.57 11.20
C GLU A 135 -16.74 -5.42 12.15
N LYS A 136 -15.61 -5.51 12.79
CA LYS A 136 -15.08 -4.48 13.70
C LYS A 136 -13.62 -4.21 13.40
N ILE A 137 -13.25 -2.95 13.35
CA ILE A 137 -11.87 -2.51 13.17
C ILE A 137 -11.54 -1.41 14.18
N ASP A 138 -10.38 -1.50 14.79
CA ASP A 138 -9.80 -0.39 15.54
C ASP A 138 -8.97 0.47 14.59
N LEU A 139 -9.37 1.70 14.35
CA LEU A 139 -8.67 2.61 13.45
C LEU A 139 -7.48 3.32 14.10
N ARG A 140 -7.34 3.29 15.43
CA ARG A 140 -6.24 3.97 16.13
C ARG A 140 -4.86 3.60 15.59
N PRO A 141 -4.53 2.32 15.30
CA PRO A 141 -3.25 1.97 14.68
C PRO A 141 -3.05 2.58 13.29
N ILE A 142 -4.11 2.62 12.48
CA ILE A 142 -4.07 3.21 11.13
C ILE A 142 -3.87 4.72 11.23
N GLU A 143 -4.60 5.40 12.12
CA GLU A 143 -4.44 6.83 12.38
C GLU A 143 -3.03 7.17 12.88
N GLU A 144 -2.46 6.32 13.75
CA GLU A 144 -1.09 6.49 14.23
C GLU A 144 -0.07 6.40 13.10
N SER A 145 -0.23 5.44 12.17
CA SER A 145 0.59 5.33 10.97
C SER A 145 0.42 6.54 10.05
N LEU A 146 -0.82 6.99 9.83
CA LEU A 146 -1.11 8.18 9.04
C LEU A 146 -0.46 9.43 9.63
N ARG A 147 -0.65 9.70 10.93
CA ARG A 147 -0.01 10.86 11.60
C ARG A 147 1.51 10.83 11.46
N PHE A 148 2.11 9.66 11.61
CA PHE A 148 3.55 9.49 11.45
C PHE A 148 4.02 9.80 10.03
N LEU A 149 3.35 9.30 9.00
CA LEU A 149 3.69 9.61 7.61
C LEU A 149 3.45 11.08 7.28
N LEU A 150 2.29 11.62 7.67
CA LEU A 150 1.91 13.00 7.41
C LEU A 150 2.80 14.02 8.13
N SER A 151 3.56 13.63 9.16
CA SER A 151 4.59 14.47 9.77
C SER A 151 5.85 14.64 8.90
N GLY A 152 5.93 13.96 7.75
CA GLY A 152 7.09 14.04 6.85
C GLY A 152 8.29 13.18 7.29
N ALA A 153 8.06 12.16 8.13
CA ALA A 153 9.12 11.28 8.65
C ALA A 153 9.86 10.50 7.54
N VAL A 154 9.21 10.28 6.41
CA VAL A 154 9.74 9.59 5.23
C VAL A 154 8.99 10.05 3.98
N GLU A 155 9.62 9.97 2.81
CA GLU A 155 8.94 10.15 1.53
C GLU A 155 7.79 9.14 1.41
N HIS A 156 6.59 9.62 1.09
CA HIS A 156 5.42 8.73 1.06
C HIS A 156 4.35 9.15 0.06
N GLU A 157 3.47 8.21 -0.22
CA GLU A 157 2.19 8.42 -0.90
C GLU A 157 1.07 7.70 -0.16
N LEU A 158 -0.12 8.26 -0.20
CA LEU A 158 -1.35 7.58 0.18
C LEU A 158 -2.04 7.04 -1.06
N ARG A 159 -2.69 5.88 -0.96
CA ARG A 159 -3.41 5.24 -2.06
C ARG A 159 -4.79 4.77 -1.61
N THR A 160 -5.77 4.88 -2.49
CA THR A 160 -7.08 4.28 -2.28
C THR A 160 -7.50 3.54 -3.55
N THR A 161 -7.69 2.22 -3.45
CA THR A 161 -8.37 1.46 -4.51
C THR A 161 -9.84 1.78 -4.47
N VAL A 162 -10.37 2.33 -5.55
CA VAL A 162 -11.75 2.82 -5.63
C VAL A 162 -12.63 1.77 -6.30
N VAL A 163 -13.65 1.31 -5.57
CA VAL A 163 -14.61 0.28 -6.00
C VAL A 163 -16.00 0.89 -5.90
N GLN A 164 -16.83 0.72 -6.91
CA GLN A 164 -18.15 1.35 -6.99
C GLN A 164 -19.05 1.01 -5.80
N GLU A 165 -19.00 -0.22 -5.31
CA GLU A 165 -19.86 -0.72 -4.22
C GLU A 165 -19.44 -0.18 -2.83
N PHE A 166 -18.21 0.28 -2.68
CA PHE A 166 -17.68 0.74 -1.39
C PHE A 166 -17.50 2.25 -1.31
N HIS A 167 -17.39 2.93 -2.46
CA HIS A 167 -16.98 4.33 -2.51
C HIS A 167 -18.02 5.18 -3.26
N ASP A 168 -18.53 6.19 -2.59
CA ASP A 168 -19.36 7.23 -3.17
C ASP A 168 -18.81 8.63 -2.82
N ALA A 169 -19.48 9.65 -3.32
CA ALA A 169 -19.06 11.03 -3.15
C ALA A 169 -18.99 11.48 -1.68
N ASP A 170 -19.89 10.98 -0.84
CA ASP A 170 -19.93 11.32 0.59
C ASP A 170 -18.79 10.62 1.36
N ALA A 171 -18.51 9.35 1.01
CA ALA A 171 -17.36 8.64 1.57
C ALA A 171 -16.02 9.30 1.21
N MET A 172 -15.89 9.86 -0.01
CA MET A 172 -14.68 10.59 -0.40
C MET A 172 -14.54 11.93 0.28
N GLU A 173 -15.63 12.65 0.52
CA GLU A 173 -15.63 13.87 1.33
C GLU A 173 -15.16 13.57 2.76
N GLU A 174 -15.79 12.58 3.42
CA GLU A 174 -15.44 12.14 4.78
C GLU A 174 -13.99 11.64 4.87
N LEU A 175 -13.48 10.93 3.83
CA LEU A 175 -12.09 10.51 3.75
C LEU A 175 -11.14 11.71 3.71
N GLY A 176 -11.46 12.72 2.90
CA GLY A 176 -10.67 13.94 2.80
C GLY A 176 -10.61 14.70 4.12
N GLU A 177 -11.77 14.89 4.77
CA GLU A 177 -11.87 15.53 6.09
C GLU A 177 -11.05 14.77 7.14
N TRP A 178 -11.17 13.45 7.18
CA TRP A 178 -10.42 12.62 8.11
C TRP A 178 -8.92 12.76 7.93
N LEU A 179 -8.42 12.65 6.69
CA LEU A 179 -6.98 12.78 6.40
C LEU A 179 -6.45 14.19 6.74
N ALA A 180 -7.21 15.23 6.42
CA ALA A 180 -6.85 16.61 6.78
C ALA A 180 -6.82 16.82 8.31
N GLY A 181 -7.77 16.21 9.02
CA GLY A 181 -7.82 16.27 10.50
C GLY A 181 -6.68 15.50 11.19
N LEU A 182 -6.03 14.57 10.50
CA LEU A 182 -4.86 13.85 11.02
C LEU A 182 -3.54 14.57 10.75
N ALA A 183 -3.50 15.44 9.75
CA ALA A 183 -2.35 16.28 9.45
C ALA A 183 -2.32 17.49 10.38
N ALA A 184 -1.16 17.79 10.99
CA ALA A 184 -1.06 18.82 12.02
C ALA A 184 -1.17 20.26 11.44
N ASP A 185 -0.26 20.63 10.52
CA ASP A 185 -0.07 22.02 10.09
C ASP A 185 -0.17 22.22 8.56
N ALA A 186 -0.29 21.16 7.78
CA ALA A 186 -0.35 21.22 6.32
C ALA A 186 -1.31 20.18 5.77
N LYS A 187 -1.88 20.44 4.58
CA LYS A 187 -2.67 19.41 3.88
C LYS A 187 -1.81 18.18 3.56
N PRO A 188 -2.41 16.96 3.60
CA PRO A 188 -1.75 15.78 3.02
C PRO A 188 -1.28 16.06 1.60
N GLN A 189 -0.02 15.74 1.29
CA GLN A 189 0.59 16.16 0.02
C GLN A 189 0.02 15.41 -1.18
N ARG A 190 -0.14 14.07 -1.07
CA ARG A 190 -0.46 13.25 -2.23
C ARG A 190 -1.33 12.05 -1.90
N LEU A 191 -2.42 11.91 -2.66
CA LEU A 191 -3.28 10.73 -2.67
C LEU A 191 -3.46 10.23 -4.11
N PHE A 192 -3.26 8.93 -4.32
CA PHE A 192 -3.59 8.26 -5.57
C PHE A 192 -4.89 7.49 -5.45
N LEU A 193 -5.84 7.79 -6.32
CA LEU A 193 -7.03 6.99 -6.54
C LEU A 193 -6.71 5.95 -7.63
N GLN A 194 -6.85 4.69 -7.29
CA GLN A 194 -6.60 3.56 -8.18
C GLN A 194 -7.95 2.91 -8.52
N PRO A 195 -8.51 3.11 -9.72
CA PRO A 195 -9.73 2.43 -10.10
C PRO A 195 -9.56 0.92 -9.97
N PHE A 196 -10.56 0.27 -9.39
CA PHE A 196 -10.59 -1.19 -9.28
C PHE A 196 -10.60 -1.82 -10.67
N LEU A 197 -9.85 -2.89 -10.83
CA LEU A 197 -9.88 -3.73 -12.03
C LEU A 197 -10.32 -5.12 -11.59
N ASP A 198 -11.39 -5.64 -12.21
CA ASP A 198 -11.83 -7.01 -11.95
C ASP A 198 -10.78 -7.99 -12.51
N ARG A 199 -10.40 -8.97 -11.70
CA ARG A 199 -9.42 -10.02 -12.02
C ARG A 199 -9.84 -11.31 -11.36
N ASP A 200 -9.44 -12.44 -11.93
CA ASP A 200 -9.72 -13.78 -11.37
C ASP A 200 -9.23 -13.97 -9.92
N SER A 201 -8.26 -13.13 -9.50
CA SER A 201 -7.68 -13.20 -8.16
C SER A 201 -8.49 -12.48 -7.07
N VAL A 202 -9.55 -11.71 -7.38
CA VAL A 202 -10.34 -11.02 -6.35
C VAL A 202 -11.14 -11.99 -5.47
N LEU A 203 -11.36 -11.62 -4.20
CA LEU A 203 -12.07 -12.48 -3.25
C LEU A 203 -13.56 -12.58 -3.55
N VAL A 204 -14.16 -11.49 -4.01
CA VAL A 204 -15.61 -11.39 -4.27
C VAL A 204 -15.80 -10.95 -5.70
N SER A 205 -16.52 -11.74 -6.48
CA SER A 205 -16.90 -11.42 -7.86
C SER A 205 -18.05 -10.41 -7.92
N GLY A 206 -18.21 -9.74 -9.07
CA GLY A 206 -19.32 -8.81 -9.31
C GLY A 206 -19.11 -7.43 -8.71
N LEU A 207 -17.86 -7.06 -8.43
CA LEU A 207 -17.46 -5.69 -8.09
C LEU A 207 -17.13 -4.89 -9.35
N HIS A 208 -17.40 -3.60 -9.32
CA HIS A 208 -17.28 -2.75 -10.50
C HIS A 208 -16.29 -1.60 -10.31
N THR A 209 -15.66 -1.24 -11.41
CA THR A 209 -14.87 -0.01 -11.54
C THR A 209 -15.80 1.19 -11.57
N PRO A 210 -15.57 2.24 -10.78
CA PRO A 210 -16.35 3.48 -10.88
C PRO A 210 -16.23 4.11 -12.25
N ALA A 211 -17.31 4.73 -12.75
CA ALA A 211 -17.30 5.47 -13.99
C ALA A 211 -16.33 6.66 -13.95
N ALA A 212 -15.82 7.10 -15.09
CA ALA A 212 -14.87 8.21 -15.19
C ALA A 212 -15.40 9.50 -14.56
N GLU A 213 -16.70 9.77 -14.74
CA GLU A 213 -17.40 10.92 -14.16
C GLU A 213 -17.42 10.86 -12.63
N GLN A 214 -17.61 9.67 -12.04
CA GLN A 214 -17.56 9.48 -10.59
C GLN A 214 -16.14 9.71 -10.07
N LEU A 215 -15.12 9.19 -10.75
CA LEU A 215 -13.71 9.40 -10.39
C LEU A 215 -13.34 10.89 -10.45
N ALA A 216 -13.86 11.64 -11.41
CA ALA A 216 -13.66 13.09 -11.50
C ALA A 216 -14.27 13.82 -10.31
N VAL A 217 -15.50 13.46 -9.90
CA VAL A 217 -16.15 13.99 -8.70
C VAL A 217 -15.35 13.65 -7.43
N PHE A 218 -14.87 12.42 -7.30
CA PHE A 218 -14.07 12.01 -6.15
C PHE A 218 -12.77 12.80 -6.03
N ARG A 219 -12.08 13.00 -7.16
CA ARG A 219 -10.87 13.83 -7.22
C ARG A 219 -11.13 15.27 -6.83
N GLU A 220 -12.24 15.87 -7.30
CA GLU A 220 -12.62 17.24 -6.96
C GLU A 220 -12.88 17.39 -5.45
N LYS A 221 -13.67 16.49 -4.86
CA LYS A 221 -13.98 16.51 -3.43
C LYS A 221 -12.73 16.40 -2.57
N LEU A 222 -11.90 15.39 -2.82
CA LEU A 222 -10.65 15.17 -2.11
C LEU A 222 -9.64 16.31 -2.27
N GLY A 223 -9.63 16.98 -3.44
CA GLY A 223 -8.76 18.13 -3.72
C GLY A 223 -9.02 19.36 -2.83
N ARG A 224 -10.15 19.42 -2.11
CA ARG A 224 -10.40 20.44 -1.10
C ARG A 224 -9.53 20.24 0.15
N TYR A 225 -9.15 19.01 0.44
CA TYR A 225 -8.48 18.59 1.66
C TYR A 225 -7.02 18.16 1.44
N ILE A 226 -6.68 17.72 0.22
CA ILE A 226 -5.38 17.13 -0.16
C ILE A 226 -4.77 17.99 -1.26
N GLU A 227 -3.46 18.26 -1.21
CA GLU A 227 -2.80 19.13 -2.19
C GLU A 227 -2.85 18.55 -3.61
N THR A 228 -2.56 17.26 -3.75
CA THR A 228 -2.53 16.59 -5.06
C THR A 228 -3.31 15.28 -5.00
N VAL A 229 -4.39 15.18 -5.77
CA VAL A 229 -5.15 13.94 -5.96
C VAL A 229 -5.03 13.52 -7.43
N GLN A 230 -4.46 12.34 -7.66
CA GLN A 230 -4.20 11.80 -8.99
C GLN A 230 -4.91 10.47 -9.21
N LEU A 231 -5.33 10.21 -10.44
CA LEU A 231 -5.76 8.88 -10.88
C LEU A 231 -4.52 8.10 -11.34
N ARG A 232 -4.42 6.83 -10.97
CA ARG A 232 -3.35 5.93 -11.39
C ARG A 232 -3.95 4.66 -11.99
N GLY A 233 -3.56 4.31 -13.23
CA GLY A 233 -4.08 3.13 -13.92
C GLY A 233 -5.50 3.32 -14.48
N ALA A 234 -5.83 4.55 -14.87
CA ALA A 234 -7.12 4.90 -15.49
C ALA A 234 -7.01 5.09 -17.02
N ASP A 235 -5.92 4.62 -17.63
CA ASP A 235 -5.66 4.72 -19.07
C ASP A 235 -6.31 3.58 -19.84
#